data_744a25a159724c60bbe07eeb242f6b9d
#
_entry.id   744a25a159724c60bbe07eeb242f6b9d
#
_cell.length_a   1.000
_cell.length_b   1.000
_cell.length_c   1.000
_cell.angle_alpha   90.00
_cell.angle_beta   90.00
_cell.angle_gamma   90.00
#
_symmetry.space_group_name_H-M   'P 1'
#
loop_
_entity.id
_entity.type
_entity.pdbx_description
1 polymer ?
#
loop_
_entity_poly.entity_id
_entity_poly.type
_entity_poly.pdbx_seq_one_letter_code
_entity_poly.pdbx_strand_id
1 'polypeptide(L)'
;HVKLLVRQFLRRANTTSQPWFLYVGFHDPHRCGHTQPQYGAFCERFGSGEPGMGSIPDWQPWYYQWDEVQLPYHIQDTEPARRDVAAQYTTMSRLDQGVALVLKEIEMAGHADDTLIIYTSDNGIPFPSGRTNLYDPGMREPLIVVSPDPKARRNEASGAMVSLLDIMPTMLDWYNVSTPDKEMTNDIRFWDNDNPKSFLPVLEKEPTPSADDAVFASQTHHEVTMYFPMRAVRTRKYKLIHNLNYGMPFPVDQDLYVSPTFQ
;
A
#
# COMPACT_ATOMS: atom_id res chain seq x y z
N HIS A 1 13.06 15.82 0.83
CA HIS A 1 13.23 15.80 -0.65
C HIS A 1 11.87 15.67 -1.34
N VAL A 2 11.04 14.67 -0.99
CA VAL A 2 9.69 14.47 -1.56
C VAL A 2 8.85 15.75 -1.51
N LYS A 3 8.74 16.40 -0.34
CA LYS A 3 8.01 17.67 -0.16
C LYS A 3 8.42 18.73 -1.21
N LEU A 4 9.71 18.90 -1.46
CA LEU A 4 10.19 19.89 -2.41
C LEU A 4 9.85 19.54 -3.86
N LEU A 5 9.90 18.26 -4.21
CA LEU A 5 9.50 17.78 -5.54
C LEU A 5 8.00 17.96 -5.76
N VAL A 6 7.18 17.61 -4.78
CA VAL A 6 5.71 17.84 -4.81
C VAL A 6 5.41 19.32 -4.99
N ARG A 7 6.02 20.20 -4.18
CA ARG A 7 5.86 21.66 -4.31
C ARG A 7 6.25 22.15 -5.70
N GLN A 8 7.37 21.68 -6.25
CA GLN A 8 7.81 22.07 -7.59
C GLN A 8 6.84 21.58 -8.67
N PHE A 9 6.32 20.37 -8.52
CA PHE A 9 5.31 19.81 -9.43
C PHE A 9 4.03 20.65 -9.41
N LEU A 10 3.47 20.92 -8.23
CA LEU A 10 2.22 21.68 -8.08
C LEU A 10 2.35 23.11 -8.58
N ARG A 11 3.50 23.78 -8.37
CA ARG A 11 3.78 25.09 -8.95
C ARG A 11 3.71 25.08 -10.48
N ARG A 12 4.21 24.02 -11.13
CA ARG A 12 4.11 23.85 -12.58
C ARG A 12 2.69 23.55 -13.01
N ALA A 13 1.99 22.65 -12.31
CA ALA A 13 0.59 22.32 -12.58
C ALA A 13 -0.28 23.58 -12.56
N ASN A 14 -0.08 24.48 -11.60
CA ASN A 14 -0.83 25.74 -11.49
C ASN A 14 -0.56 26.74 -12.63
N THR A 15 0.45 26.52 -13.46
CA THR A 15 0.66 27.37 -14.66
C THR A 15 -0.15 26.90 -15.87
N THR A 16 -0.86 25.81 -15.76
CA THR A 16 -1.67 25.22 -16.84
C THR A 16 -3.10 25.02 -16.35
N SER A 17 -4.05 24.96 -17.27
CA SER A 17 -5.44 24.58 -16.97
C SER A 17 -5.67 23.08 -17.14
N GLN A 18 -4.61 22.29 -17.32
CA GLN A 18 -4.73 20.85 -17.55
C GLN A 18 -4.90 20.09 -16.22
N PRO A 19 -5.70 19.03 -16.20
CA PRO A 19 -5.72 18.10 -15.09
C PRO A 19 -4.31 17.53 -14.84
N TRP A 20 -4.01 17.23 -13.59
CA TRP A 20 -2.73 16.66 -13.24
C TRP A 20 -2.88 15.34 -12.47
N PHE A 21 -1.89 14.50 -12.60
CA PHE A 21 -1.73 13.25 -11.85
C PHE A 21 -0.40 13.27 -11.11
N LEU A 22 -0.45 12.95 -9.83
CA LEU A 22 0.74 12.85 -8.97
C LEU A 22 0.76 11.50 -8.27
N TYR A 23 1.80 10.72 -8.51
CA TYR A 23 2.11 9.51 -7.76
C TYR A 23 3.28 9.78 -6.80
N VAL A 24 3.07 9.46 -5.52
CA VAL A 24 4.11 9.60 -4.48
C VAL A 24 4.33 8.25 -3.83
N GLY A 25 5.46 7.61 -4.12
CA GLY A 25 5.88 6.39 -3.48
C GLY A 25 6.81 6.67 -2.31
N PHE A 26 6.47 6.15 -1.14
CA PHE A 26 7.33 6.15 0.04
C PHE A 26 8.00 4.79 0.20
N HIS A 27 9.24 4.78 0.68
CA HIS A 27 9.92 3.54 1.01
C HIS A 27 9.43 2.94 2.35
N ASP A 28 9.12 3.80 3.32
CA ASP A 28 8.56 3.34 4.60
C ASP A 28 7.16 2.73 4.42
N PRO A 29 6.84 1.69 5.18
CA PRO A 29 7.60 1.03 6.24
C PRO A 29 8.34 -0.24 5.78
N HIS A 30 9.00 -0.23 4.63
CA HIS A 30 9.81 -1.35 4.16
C HIS A 30 10.98 -1.63 5.11
N ARG A 31 11.42 -2.91 5.19
CA ARG A 31 12.64 -3.27 5.91
C ARG A 31 13.89 -2.68 5.25
N CYS A 32 14.96 -2.48 5.99
CA CYS A 32 16.25 -2.09 5.45
C CYS A 32 16.80 -3.14 4.49
N GLY A 33 16.85 -2.83 3.20
CA GLY A 33 17.32 -3.75 2.18
C GLY A 33 18.79 -3.62 1.79
N HIS A 34 19.46 -2.52 2.17
CA HIS A 34 20.74 -2.17 1.56
C HIS A 34 21.87 -1.84 2.54
N THR A 35 21.61 -1.79 3.84
CA THR A 35 22.58 -1.27 4.81
C THR A 35 22.95 -2.31 5.83
N GLN A 36 24.22 -2.75 5.85
CA GLN A 36 24.79 -3.50 6.96
C GLN A 36 25.10 -2.50 8.08
N PRO A 37 24.77 -2.79 9.36
CA PRO A 37 24.19 -4.03 9.92
C PRO A 37 22.65 -4.07 9.99
N GLN A 38 21.95 -3.18 9.34
CA GLN A 38 20.49 -3.00 9.49
C GLN A 38 19.66 -3.87 8.54
N TYR A 39 20.29 -4.63 7.63
CA TYR A 39 19.58 -5.51 6.71
C TYR A 39 18.61 -6.45 7.45
N GLY A 40 17.36 -6.45 7.00
CA GLY A 40 16.28 -7.24 7.62
C GLY A 40 15.63 -6.60 8.85
N ALA A 41 16.23 -5.57 9.46
CA ALA A 41 15.59 -4.74 10.47
C ALA A 41 14.79 -3.59 9.81
N PHE A 42 14.05 -2.82 10.59
CA PHE A 42 13.48 -1.55 10.11
C PHE A 42 14.50 -0.41 10.29
N CYS A 43 14.59 0.49 9.30
CA CYS A 43 15.47 1.67 9.34
C CYS A 43 14.89 2.78 10.24
N GLU A 44 14.52 2.47 11.47
CA GLU A 44 13.81 3.38 12.37
C GLU A 44 14.60 4.64 12.72
N ARG A 45 15.94 4.55 12.73
CA ARG A 45 16.83 5.67 13.06
C ARG A 45 17.32 6.47 11.87
N PHE A 46 17.11 5.95 10.65
CA PHE A 46 17.53 6.66 9.44
C PHE A 46 16.84 8.02 9.31
N GLY A 47 17.62 9.06 9.19
CA GLY A 47 17.12 10.45 9.10
C GLY A 47 16.89 11.12 10.46
N SER A 48 17.22 10.49 11.58
CA SER A 48 17.00 11.01 12.95
C SER A 48 17.93 12.18 13.33
N GLY A 49 19.03 12.35 12.61
CA GLY A 49 20.09 13.29 12.99
C GLY A 49 21.19 12.69 13.88
N GLU A 50 21.04 11.44 14.29
CA GLU A 50 22.09 10.72 15.02
C GLU A 50 23.34 10.50 14.16
N PRO A 51 24.53 10.31 14.74
CA PRO A 51 25.76 10.08 13.99
C PRO A 51 25.62 8.94 12.98
N GLY A 52 25.87 9.23 11.70
CA GLY A 52 25.77 8.25 10.59
C GLY A 52 24.35 8.02 10.06
N MET A 53 23.30 8.55 10.68
CA MET A 53 21.91 8.31 10.27
C MET A 53 21.35 9.35 9.30
N GLY A 54 22.08 10.42 9.03
CA GLY A 54 21.57 11.55 8.23
C GLY A 54 20.48 12.33 8.97
N SER A 55 19.85 13.29 8.29
CA SER A 55 18.79 14.10 8.88
C SER A 55 17.66 14.33 7.89
N ILE A 56 16.44 14.13 8.32
CA ILE A 56 15.21 14.51 7.62
C ILE A 56 14.63 15.73 8.36
N PRO A 57 14.77 16.95 7.85
CA PRO A 57 14.49 18.17 8.62
C PRO A 57 13.05 18.32 9.10
N ASP A 58 12.11 17.74 8.38
CA ASP A 58 10.68 17.85 8.68
C ASP A 58 10.15 16.66 9.51
N TRP A 59 11.01 15.70 9.84
CA TRP A 59 10.63 14.54 10.64
C TRP A 59 10.98 14.76 12.11
N GLN A 60 10.00 14.49 12.98
CA GLN A 60 10.18 14.41 14.43
C GLN A 60 10.14 12.94 14.84
N PRO A 61 11.29 12.33 15.18
CA PRO A 61 11.34 10.91 15.56
C PRO A 61 10.44 10.60 16.75
N TRP A 62 9.63 9.57 16.61
CA TRP A 62 8.82 9.02 17.69
C TRP A 62 9.12 7.53 17.79
N TYR A 63 9.82 7.13 18.87
CA TYR A 63 10.20 5.76 19.11
C TYR A 63 9.18 5.08 20.03
N TYR A 64 8.59 4.00 19.55
CA TYR A 64 7.61 3.23 20.30
C TYR A 64 8.29 2.26 21.26
N GLN A 65 7.71 2.08 22.44
CA GLN A 65 8.19 1.09 23.41
C GLN A 65 7.70 -0.29 23.02
N TRP A 66 8.56 -1.27 23.07
CA TRP A 66 8.26 -2.62 22.61
C TRP A 66 7.17 -3.34 23.44
N ASP A 67 7.06 -3.03 24.72
CA ASP A 67 6.06 -3.58 25.64
C ASP A 67 4.67 -2.91 25.53
N GLU A 68 4.59 -1.77 24.87
CA GLU A 68 3.34 -1.04 24.64
C GLU A 68 2.71 -1.31 23.27
N VAL A 69 3.45 -1.94 22.33
CA VAL A 69 2.93 -2.18 20.99
C VAL A 69 1.92 -3.33 20.96
N GLN A 70 0.88 -3.18 20.14
CA GLN A 70 -0.04 -4.25 19.86
C GLN A 70 0.46 -5.10 18.70
N LEU A 71 0.66 -6.38 18.95
CA LEU A 71 1.05 -7.33 17.91
C LEU A 71 -0.15 -7.67 17.01
N PRO A 72 0.06 -7.77 15.69
CA PRO A 72 -0.88 -8.44 14.80
C PRO A 72 -1.12 -9.89 15.24
N TYR A 73 -2.34 -10.37 15.07
CA TYR A 73 -2.79 -11.71 15.53
C TYR A 73 -1.97 -12.89 14.98
N HIS A 74 -1.28 -12.70 13.88
CA HIS A 74 -0.49 -13.72 13.18
C HIS A 74 0.99 -13.68 13.55
N ILE A 75 1.42 -12.77 14.41
CA ILE A 75 2.79 -12.67 14.91
C ILE A 75 2.85 -13.25 16.32
N GLN A 76 3.80 -14.17 16.54
CA GLN A 76 3.99 -14.77 17.85
C GLN A 76 4.46 -13.73 18.87
N ASP A 77 3.87 -13.75 20.07
CA ASP A 77 4.21 -12.81 21.13
C ASP A 77 5.54 -13.18 21.80
N THR A 78 6.61 -12.58 21.30
CA THR A 78 7.95 -12.68 21.83
C THR A 78 8.58 -11.29 21.93
N GLU A 79 9.56 -11.11 22.81
CA GLU A 79 10.25 -9.83 22.93
C GLU A 79 10.92 -9.38 21.61
N PRO A 80 11.64 -10.24 20.85
CA PRO A 80 12.17 -9.86 19.55
C PRO A 80 11.09 -9.40 18.56
N ALA A 81 9.94 -10.09 18.50
CA ALA A 81 8.83 -9.70 17.62
C ALA A 81 8.22 -8.36 18.04
N ARG A 82 8.05 -8.11 19.35
CA ARG A 82 7.57 -6.82 19.86
C ARG A 82 8.52 -5.68 19.54
N ARG A 83 9.83 -5.88 19.67
CA ARG A 83 10.86 -4.90 19.30
C ARG A 83 10.84 -4.60 17.81
N ASP A 84 10.67 -5.60 16.99
CA ASP A 84 10.59 -5.49 15.53
C ASP A 84 9.32 -4.70 15.10
N VAL A 85 8.19 -4.98 15.73
CA VAL A 85 6.93 -4.23 15.51
C VAL A 85 7.05 -2.79 16.01
N ALA A 86 7.70 -2.54 17.14
CA ALA A 86 7.93 -1.17 17.63
C ALA A 86 8.79 -0.35 16.65
N ALA A 87 9.82 -0.97 16.07
CA ALA A 87 10.63 -0.34 15.03
C ALA A 87 9.82 -0.05 13.77
N GLN A 88 8.93 -0.97 13.36
CA GLN A 88 7.98 -0.72 12.26
C GLN A 88 7.06 0.47 12.55
N TYR A 89 6.49 0.55 13.76
CA TYR A 89 5.63 1.68 14.16
C TYR A 89 6.38 3.02 14.06
N THR A 90 7.65 3.05 14.41
CA THR A 90 8.49 4.25 14.26
C THR A 90 8.63 4.65 12.78
N THR A 91 8.86 3.68 11.88
CA THR A 91 8.93 3.98 10.44
C THR A 91 7.58 4.38 9.87
N MET A 92 6.48 3.79 10.35
CA MET A 92 5.11 4.21 9.99
C MET A 92 4.81 5.64 10.46
N SER A 93 5.26 6.03 11.65
CA SER A 93 5.15 7.42 12.13
C SER A 93 5.91 8.40 11.23
N ARG A 94 7.06 8.00 10.69
CA ARG A 94 7.80 8.80 9.69
C ARG A 94 7.04 8.90 8.37
N LEU A 95 6.47 7.80 7.90
CA LEU A 95 5.59 7.79 6.71
C LEU A 95 4.39 8.71 6.89
N ASP A 96 3.69 8.62 8.01
CA ASP A 96 2.52 9.44 8.32
C ASP A 96 2.85 10.93 8.28
N GLN A 97 3.97 11.35 8.90
CA GLN A 97 4.45 12.72 8.82
C GLN A 97 4.81 13.12 7.37
N GLY A 98 5.35 12.20 6.58
CA GLY A 98 5.63 12.41 5.16
C GLY A 98 4.35 12.62 4.34
N VAL A 99 3.32 11.82 4.59
CA VAL A 99 1.99 11.99 3.97
C VAL A 99 1.37 13.32 4.35
N ALA A 100 1.41 13.68 5.63
CA ALA A 100 0.90 14.98 6.10
C ALA A 100 1.58 16.17 5.39
N LEU A 101 2.89 16.08 5.14
CA LEU A 101 3.60 17.10 4.37
C LEU A 101 3.13 17.21 2.92
N VAL A 102 2.86 16.07 2.26
CA VAL A 102 2.34 16.06 0.88
C VAL A 102 0.95 16.68 0.83
N LEU A 103 0.06 16.29 1.73
CA LEU A 103 -1.30 16.84 1.81
C LEU A 103 -1.27 18.35 2.05
N LYS A 104 -0.38 18.82 2.93
CA LYS A 104 -0.19 20.25 3.17
C LYS A 104 0.30 21.01 1.92
N GLU A 105 1.17 20.43 1.10
CA GLU A 105 1.61 21.05 -0.15
C GLU A 105 0.46 21.15 -1.17
N ILE A 106 -0.42 20.14 -1.24
CA ILE A 106 -1.63 20.16 -2.09
C ILE A 106 -2.58 21.27 -1.62
N GLU A 107 -2.85 21.36 -0.32
CA GLU A 107 -3.67 22.42 0.28
C GLU A 107 -3.09 23.83 -0.01
N MET A 108 -1.79 24.02 0.23
CA MET A 108 -1.10 25.30 -0.01
C MET A 108 -1.08 25.69 -1.49
N ALA A 109 -1.16 24.73 -2.39
CA ALA A 109 -1.28 24.98 -3.83
C ALA A 109 -2.70 25.33 -4.26
N GLY A 110 -3.71 25.24 -3.36
CA GLY A 110 -5.10 25.55 -3.63
C GLY A 110 -5.92 24.38 -4.18
N HIS A 111 -5.44 23.15 -4.03
CA HIS A 111 -6.04 21.95 -4.60
C HIS A 111 -6.70 21.01 -3.58
N ALA A 112 -7.02 21.49 -2.38
CA ALA A 112 -7.67 20.68 -1.36
C ALA A 112 -9.08 20.22 -1.76
N ASP A 113 -9.80 21.06 -2.50
CA ASP A 113 -11.22 20.87 -2.83
C ASP A 113 -11.46 20.37 -4.27
N ASP A 114 -10.41 20.08 -5.04
CA ASP A 114 -10.51 19.61 -6.42
C ASP A 114 -9.70 18.33 -6.70
N THR A 115 -9.09 17.73 -5.69
CA THR A 115 -8.22 16.57 -5.83
C THR A 115 -8.85 15.30 -5.26
N LEU A 116 -8.93 14.25 -6.08
CA LEU A 116 -9.17 12.89 -5.61
C LEU A 116 -7.86 12.34 -5.03
N ILE A 117 -7.87 11.96 -3.75
CA ILE A 117 -6.69 11.40 -3.07
C ILE A 117 -6.94 9.92 -2.79
N ILE A 118 -6.02 9.08 -3.20
CA ILE A 118 -6.02 7.64 -2.92
C ILE A 118 -4.75 7.31 -2.14
N TYR A 119 -4.90 6.78 -0.94
CA TYR A 119 -3.80 6.25 -0.14
C TYR A 119 -3.92 4.73 -0.04
N THR A 120 -2.87 4.02 -0.39
CA THR A 120 -2.82 2.56 -0.32
C THR A 120 -1.38 2.06 -0.18
N SER A 121 -1.21 0.75 -0.06
CA SER A 121 0.07 0.04 -0.11
C SER A 121 0.06 -0.97 -1.26
N ASP A 122 1.22 -1.33 -1.75
CA ASP A 122 1.40 -2.33 -2.82
C ASP A 122 1.27 -3.77 -2.32
N ASN A 123 1.62 -4.02 -1.06
CA ASN A 123 1.54 -5.32 -0.41
C ASN A 123 1.46 -5.20 1.12
N GLY A 124 1.19 -6.33 1.77
CA GLY A 124 1.08 -6.42 3.21
C GLY A 124 2.39 -6.28 3.97
N ILE A 125 2.27 -6.30 5.29
CA ILE A 125 3.39 -6.07 6.20
C ILE A 125 4.51 -7.12 6.03
N PRO A 126 5.79 -6.74 6.18
CA PRO A 126 6.94 -7.64 6.00
C PRO A 126 7.20 -8.50 7.25
N PHE A 127 6.19 -9.31 7.62
CA PHE A 127 6.22 -10.26 8.72
C PHE A 127 5.75 -11.64 8.24
N PRO A 128 5.96 -12.71 9.03
CA PRO A 128 5.46 -14.04 8.68
C PRO A 128 3.97 -14.00 8.29
N SER A 129 3.60 -14.70 7.22
CA SER A 129 2.25 -14.71 6.64
C SER A 129 1.76 -13.37 6.05
N GLY A 130 2.60 -12.36 6.02
CA GLY A 130 2.34 -11.06 5.40
C GLY A 130 2.80 -11.00 3.94
N ARG A 131 3.65 -10.02 3.61
CA ARG A 131 4.22 -9.85 2.27
C ARG A 131 4.64 -11.18 1.64
N THR A 132 4.46 -11.33 0.32
CA THR A 132 4.73 -12.55 -0.45
C THR A 132 3.81 -13.74 -0.16
N ASN A 133 2.73 -13.52 0.58
CA ASN A 133 1.71 -14.51 0.86
C ASN A 133 0.33 -14.06 0.39
N LEU A 134 -0.55 -15.03 0.10
CA LEU A 134 -1.96 -14.76 -0.22
C LEU A 134 -2.89 -14.91 1.00
N TYR A 135 -2.33 -14.91 2.23
CA TYR A 135 -3.11 -14.73 3.45
C TYR A 135 -3.58 -13.29 3.62
N ASP A 136 -4.56 -13.06 4.49
CA ASP A 136 -5.09 -11.70 4.69
C ASP A 136 -4.01 -10.68 5.06
N PRO A 137 -3.01 -10.97 5.92
CA PRO A 137 -1.95 -10.01 6.20
C PRO A 137 -1.07 -9.63 5.00
N GLY A 138 -1.06 -10.44 3.93
CA GLY A 138 -0.32 -10.17 2.70
C GLY A 138 -1.16 -9.55 1.58
N MET A 139 -2.50 -9.56 1.72
CA MET A 139 -3.44 -9.11 0.68
C MET A 139 -4.34 -7.95 1.10
N ARG A 140 -4.60 -7.80 2.40
CA ARG A 140 -5.53 -6.79 2.93
C ARG A 140 -4.80 -5.49 3.17
N GLU A 141 -4.67 -4.71 2.10
CA GLU A 141 -4.00 -3.43 2.14
C GLU A 141 -4.92 -2.31 2.64
N PRO A 142 -4.37 -1.27 3.25
CA PRO A 142 -5.14 -0.07 3.51
C PRO A 142 -5.59 0.56 2.18
N LEU A 143 -6.85 0.99 2.13
CA LEU A 143 -7.35 1.80 1.04
C LEU A 143 -8.18 2.94 1.63
N ILE A 144 -7.65 4.16 1.55
CA ILE A 144 -8.33 5.37 1.99
C ILE A 144 -8.53 6.26 0.78
N VAL A 145 -9.76 6.71 0.58
CA VAL A 145 -10.09 7.58 -0.55
C VAL A 145 -10.74 8.85 -0.03
N VAL A 146 -10.21 9.99 -0.45
CA VAL A 146 -10.79 11.30 -0.19
C VAL A 146 -11.21 11.89 -1.53
N SER A 147 -12.51 12.08 -1.74
CA SER A 147 -13.07 12.66 -2.95
C SER A 147 -13.52 14.10 -2.69
N PRO A 148 -13.25 15.05 -3.58
CA PRO A 148 -13.82 16.39 -3.51
C PRO A 148 -15.31 16.45 -3.90
N ASP A 149 -15.85 15.37 -4.50
CA ASP A 149 -17.26 15.34 -4.91
C ASP A 149 -18.17 15.54 -3.68
N PRO A 150 -19.09 16.50 -3.70
CA PRO A 150 -20.02 16.74 -2.58
C PRO A 150 -20.98 15.57 -2.33
N LYS A 151 -21.17 14.66 -3.27
CA LYS A 151 -21.97 13.44 -3.09
C LYS A 151 -21.21 12.33 -2.38
N ALA A 152 -19.87 12.43 -2.30
CA ALA A 152 -19.07 11.40 -1.66
C ALA A 152 -19.35 11.31 -0.17
N ARG A 153 -19.50 10.10 0.31
CA ARG A 153 -19.62 9.78 1.74
C ARG A 153 -18.36 10.22 2.49
N ARG A 154 -18.49 10.63 3.73
CA ARG A 154 -17.40 11.16 4.54
C ARG A 154 -17.26 10.39 5.84
N ASN A 155 -16.03 10.11 6.25
CA ASN A 155 -15.72 9.43 7.52
C ASN A 155 -16.44 8.09 7.69
N GLU A 156 -16.59 7.35 6.61
CA GLU A 156 -17.29 6.08 6.59
C GLU A 156 -16.35 4.96 6.11
N ALA A 157 -16.52 3.77 6.69
CA ALA A 157 -15.89 2.56 6.18
C ALA A 157 -16.87 1.85 5.23
N SER A 158 -16.32 1.25 4.16
CA SER A 158 -17.08 0.43 3.23
C SER A 158 -16.72 -1.03 3.38
N GLY A 159 -17.73 -1.90 3.22
CA GLY A 159 -17.55 -3.34 3.08
C GLY A 159 -17.35 -3.79 1.63
N ALA A 160 -17.17 -2.88 0.68
CA ALA A 160 -16.93 -3.23 -0.72
C ALA A 160 -15.68 -4.12 -0.88
N MET A 161 -15.78 -5.09 -1.78
CA MET A 161 -14.61 -5.88 -2.20
C MET A 161 -13.92 -5.13 -3.33
N VAL A 162 -12.76 -4.54 -3.02
CA VAL A 162 -11.97 -3.72 -3.95
C VAL A 162 -10.59 -4.36 -4.15
N SER A 163 -10.12 -4.37 -5.38
CA SER A 163 -8.78 -4.81 -5.74
C SER A 163 -7.90 -3.60 -6.06
N LEU A 164 -6.58 -3.70 -5.90
CA LEU A 164 -5.65 -2.68 -6.40
C LEU A 164 -5.72 -2.52 -7.92
N LEU A 165 -6.18 -3.55 -8.64
CA LEU A 165 -6.45 -3.46 -10.07
C LEU A 165 -7.58 -2.46 -10.40
N ASP A 166 -8.45 -2.15 -9.45
CA ASP A 166 -9.57 -1.20 -9.63
C ASP A 166 -9.10 0.26 -9.60
N ILE A 167 -7.88 0.55 -9.19
CA ILE A 167 -7.34 1.91 -9.13
C ILE A 167 -7.28 2.54 -10.51
N MET A 168 -6.75 1.84 -11.52
CA MET A 168 -6.63 2.38 -12.87
C MET A 168 -7.98 2.71 -13.50
N PRO A 169 -8.98 1.81 -13.56
CA PRO A 169 -10.28 2.15 -14.08
C PRO A 169 -10.97 3.25 -13.28
N THR A 170 -10.75 3.35 -11.98
CA THR A 170 -11.25 4.45 -11.15
C THR A 170 -10.64 5.79 -11.56
N MET A 171 -9.34 5.84 -11.83
CA MET A 171 -8.69 7.06 -12.31
C MET A 171 -9.20 7.46 -13.70
N LEU A 172 -9.34 6.50 -14.62
CA LEU A 172 -9.89 6.79 -15.97
C LEU A 172 -11.31 7.33 -15.88
N ASP A 173 -12.14 6.73 -15.04
CA ASP A 173 -13.52 7.16 -14.79
C ASP A 173 -13.55 8.57 -14.17
N TRP A 174 -12.69 8.85 -13.20
CA TRP A 174 -12.54 10.17 -12.58
C TRP A 174 -12.19 11.26 -13.61
N TYR A 175 -11.31 10.96 -14.55
CA TYR A 175 -10.96 11.88 -15.64
C TYR A 175 -11.93 11.87 -16.83
N ASN A 176 -12.99 11.07 -16.76
CA ASN A 176 -13.93 10.86 -17.89
C ASN A 176 -13.20 10.41 -19.17
N VAL A 177 -12.21 9.54 -19.00
CA VAL A 177 -11.44 8.94 -20.10
C VAL A 177 -11.98 7.54 -20.34
N SER A 178 -12.37 7.26 -21.60
CA SER A 178 -12.80 5.91 -21.98
C SER A 178 -11.67 4.89 -21.77
N THR A 179 -12.01 3.72 -21.24
CA THR A 179 -11.07 2.60 -21.23
C THR A 179 -10.70 2.24 -22.67
N PRO A 180 -9.42 1.90 -22.94
CA PRO A 180 -8.99 1.47 -24.25
C PRO A 180 -9.86 0.31 -24.76
N ASP A 181 -10.29 0.39 -26.02
CA ASP A 181 -11.04 -0.70 -26.64
C ASP A 181 -10.28 -2.02 -26.59
N LYS A 182 -11.01 -3.11 -26.42
CA LYS A 182 -10.44 -4.48 -26.38
C LYS A 182 -9.52 -4.80 -27.57
N GLU A 183 -9.76 -4.18 -28.72
CA GLU A 183 -8.95 -4.36 -29.93
C GLU A 183 -7.57 -3.71 -29.85
N MET A 184 -7.41 -2.62 -29.07
CA MET A 184 -6.12 -1.98 -28.83
C MET A 184 -5.25 -2.70 -27.78
N THR A 185 -5.87 -3.60 -27.01
CA THR A 185 -5.22 -4.27 -25.88
C THR A 185 -5.03 -5.76 -26.11
N ASN A 186 -4.89 -6.19 -27.38
CA ASN A 186 -4.78 -7.61 -27.77
C ASN A 186 -3.74 -8.43 -26.99
N ASP A 187 -2.81 -7.79 -26.28
CA ASP A 187 -1.83 -8.44 -25.41
C ASP A 187 -2.09 -8.26 -23.91
N ILE A 188 -3.04 -7.44 -23.50
CA ILE A 188 -3.29 -7.19 -22.07
C ILE A 188 -4.65 -7.78 -21.71
N ARG A 189 -4.69 -9.03 -21.30
CA ARG A 189 -5.89 -9.70 -20.76
C ARG A 189 -6.40 -9.11 -19.43
N PHE A 190 -6.09 -7.85 -19.17
CA PHE A 190 -6.51 -7.14 -17.96
C PHE A 190 -7.96 -6.65 -17.99
N TRP A 191 -8.63 -6.71 -19.15
CA TRP A 191 -9.92 -6.10 -19.38
C TRP A 191 -11.02 -7.10 -19.78
N ASP A 192 -10.92 -8.36 -19.35
CA ASP A 192 -11.95 -9.37 -19.62
C ASP A 192 -13.10 -9.29 -18.60
N ASN A 193 -14.28 -9.74 -18.95
CA ASN A 193 -15.60 -9.41 -18.38
C ASN A 193 -15.79 -9.54 -16.86
N ASP A 194 -14.82 -10.11 -16.11
CA ASP A 194 -14.86 -10.22 -14.64
C ASP A 194 -13.90 -9.26 -13.94
N ASN A 195 -13.53 -8.18 -14.55
CA ASN A 195 -12.31 -7.42 -14.35
C ASN A 195 -12.47 -6.07 -13.70
N PRO A 196 -11.31 -5.38 -13.46
CA PRO A 196 -11.21 -4.23 -12.60
C PRO A 196 -12.32 -3.22 -12.88
N LYS A 197 -12.98 -2.77 -11.84
CA LYS A 197 -14.12 -1.86 -11.91
C LYS A 197 -13.79 -0.56 -11.22
N SER A 198 -14.27 0.56 -11.74
CA SER A 198 -14.24 1.80 -11.00
C SER A 198 -14.97 1.66 -9.66
N PHE A 199 -14.32 2.09 -8.58
CA PHE A 199 -14.96 2.17 -7.27
C PHE A 199 -15.52 3.56 -6.96
N LEU A 200 -15.57 4.49 -7.91
CA LEU A 200 -16.21 5.80 -7.70
C LEU A 200 -17.66 5.67 -7.21
N PRO A 201 -18.50 4.74 -7.73
CA PRO A 201 -19.86 4.56 -7.21
C PRO A 201 -19.90 4.16 -5.73
N VAL A 202 -18.85 3.45 -5.22
CA VAL A 202 -18.72 3.09 -3.81
C VAL A 202 -18.53 4.33 -2.93
N LEU A 203 -17.93 5.39 -3.46
CA LEU A 203 -17.76 6.64 -2.72
C LEU A 203 -19.08 7.36 -2.49
N GLU A 204 -20.07 7.19 -3.36
CA GLU A 204 -21.39 7.81 -3.21
C GLU A 204 -22.33 6.95 -2.37
N LYS A 205 -22.30 5.63 -2.54
CA LYS A 205 -23.25 4.71 -1.91
C LYS A 205 -22.58 3.38 -1.57
N GLU A 206 -22.85 2.90 -0.34
CA GLU A 206 -22.43 1.56 0.05
C GLU A 206 -23.07 0.49 -0.85
N PRO A 207 -22.30 -0.38 -1.50
CA PRO A 207 -22.86 -1.41 -2.34
C PRO A 207 -23.62 -2.46 -1.51
N THR A 208 -24.72 -2.96 -2.08
CA THR A 208 -25.42 -4.09 -1.48
C THR A 208 -24.54 -5.34 -1.58
N PRO A 209 -24.28 -6.04 -0.46
CA PRO A 209 -23.51 -7.28 -0.49
C PRO A 209 -24.11 -8.31 -1.45
N SER A 210 -23.27 -8.89 -2.31
CA SER A 210 -23.64 -9.97 -3.22
C SER A 210 -22.86 -11.26 -2.90
N ALA A 211 -23.44 -12.40 -3.24
CA ALA A 211 -22.76 -13.68 -3.16
C ALA A 211 -21.58 -13.77 -4.16
N ASP A 212 -21.65 -12.98 -5.24
CA ASP A 212 -20.63 -12.91 -6.29
C ASP A 212 -19.51 -11.91 -5.99
N ASP A 213 -19.59 -11.19 -4.86
CA ASP A 213 -18.54 -10.30 -4.43
C ASP A 213 -17.26 -11.08 -4.16
N ALA A 214 -16.27 -10.91 -5.00
CA ALA A 214 -14.98 -11.59 -4.86
C ALA A 214 -13.85 -10.72 -5.40
N VAL A 215 -12.66 -10.90 -4.82
CA VAL A 215 -11.39 -10.42 -5.37
C VAL A 215 -10.50 -11.62 -5.67
N PHE A 216 -9.76 -11.50 -6.76
CA PHE A 216 -8.79 -12.51 -7.18
C PHE A 216 -7.38 -11.97 -6.97
N ALA A 217 -6.49 -12.86 -6.56
CA ALA A 217 -5.09 -12.53 -6.40
C ALA A 217 -4.20 -13.63 -6.97
N SER A 218 -3.04 -13.23 -7.42
CA SER A 218 -2.04 -14.14 -7.92
C SER A 218 -0.65 -13.70 -7.52
N GLN A 219 0.19 -14.67 -7.23
CA GLN A 219 1.62 -14.50 -7.07
C GLN A 219 2.31 -15.58 -7.87
N THR A 220 3.34 -15.22 -8.61
CA THR A 220 4.08 -16.17 -9.45
C THR A 220 5.53 -16.28 -9.04
N HIS A 221 6.15 -15.16 -8.70
CA HIS A 221 7.52 -15.11 -8.24
C HIS A 221 7.57 -14.49 -6.85
N HIS A 222 8.32 -15.12 -5.95
CA HIS A 222 8.88 -14.50 -4.78
C HIS A 222 10.17 -13.81 -5.22
N GLU A 223 10.22 -12.52 -5.20
CA GLU A 223 11.28 -11.74 -5.81
C GLU A 223 11.55 -12.16 -7.27
N VAL A 224 12.69 -11.78 -7.85
CA VAL A 224 12.96 -11.97 -9.27
C VAL A 224 13.24 -13.43 -9.64
N THR A 225 13.68 -14.23 -8.68
CA THR A 225 14.27 -15.55 -8.99
C THR A 225 13.52 -16.75 -8.42
N MET A 226 12.61 -16.53 -7.47
CA MET A 226 11.95 -17.63 -6.78
C MET A 226 10.54 -17.87 -7.35
N TYR A 227 10.43 -18.83 -8.26
CA TYR A 227 9.16 -19.23 -8.86
C TYR A 227 8.34 -20.09 -7.89
N PHE A 228 7.26 -19.50 -7.36
CA PHE A 228 6.34 -20.18 -6.44
C PHE A 228 4.91 -19.71 -6.70
N PRO A 229 4.25 -20.21 -7.78
CA PRO A 229 2.97 -19.70 -8.22
C PRO A 229 1.84 -20.09 -7.29
N MET A 230 1.07 -19.10 -6.90
CA MET A 230 -0.17 -19.25 -6.13
C MET A 230 -1.29 -18.44 -6.78
N ARG A 231 -2.52 -18.87 -6.56
CA ARG A 231 -3.75 -18.15 -6.94
C ARG A 231 -4.68 -18.14 -5.76
N ALA A 232 -5.41 -17.05 -5.58
CA ALA A 232 -6.42 -16.98 -4.54
C ALA A 232 -7.70 -16.31 -5.05
N VAL A 233 -8.80 -16.75 -4.47
CA VAL A 233 -10.08 -16.05 -4.51
C VAL A 233 -10.52 -15.75 -3.08
N ARG A 234 -10.92 -14.51 -2.82
CA ARG A 234 -11.42 -14.04 -1.55
C ARG A 234 -12.83 -13.51 -1.73
N THR A 235 -13.80 -14.14 -1.12
CA THR A 235 -15.17 -13.64 -0.97
C THR A 235 -15.33 -12.96 0.38
N ARG A 236 -16.48 -12.37 0.67
CA ARG A 236 -16.76 -11.79 1.98
C ARG A 236 -16.60 -12.79 3.14
N LYS A 237 -16.87 -14.08 2.91
CA LYS A 237 -16.87 -15.11 3.93
C LYS A 237 -15.71 -16.10 3.83
N TYR A 238 -15.29 -16.43 2.61
CA TYR A 238 -14.33 -17.51 2.37
C TYR A 238 -13.12 -17.00 1.59
N LYS A 239 -11.99 -17.68 1.78
CA LYS A 239 -10.80 -17.57 0.97
C LYS A 239 -10.36 -18.97 0.56
N LEU A 240 -10.03 -19.13 -0.71
CA LEU A 240 -9.35 -20.31 -1.24
C LEU A 240 -7.99 -19.87 -1.78
N ILE A 241 -6.93 -20.55 -1.37
CA ILE A 241 -5.59 -20.38 -1.93
C ILE A 241 -5.23 -21.69 -2.63
N HIS A 242 -4.93 -21.60 -3.92
CA HIS A 242 -4.45 -22.72 -4.72
C HIS A 242 -2.94 -22.57 -4.92
N ASN A 243 -2.17 -23.36 -4.19
CA ASN A 243 -0.73 -23.45 -4.36
C ASN A 243 -0.41 -24.40 -5.51
N LEU A 244 0.08 -23.87 -6.61
CA LEU A 244 0.42 -24.64 -7.81
C LEU A 244 1.76 -25.37 -7.67
N ASN A 245 2.57 -25.02 -6.67
CA ASN A 245 3.89 -25.60 -6.43
C ASN A 245 4.01 -26.24 -5.04
N TYR A 246 2.96 -26.89 -4.59
CA TYR A 246 2.83 -27.44 -3.24
C TYR A 246 3.93 -28.44 -2.84
N GLY A 247 4.61 -29.06 -3.80
CA GLY A 247 5.70 -30.00 -3.55
C GLY A 247 7.05 -29.35 -3.24
N MET A 248 7.16 -28.02 -3.36
CA MET A 248 8.39 -27.29 -3.08
C MET A 248 8.30 -26.56 -1.74
N PRO A 249 9.44 -26.41 -1.01
CA PRO A 249 9.48 -25.56 0.15
C PRO A 249 9.07 -24.12 -0.19
N PHE A 250 8.33 -23.49 0.72
CA PHE A 250 7.95 -22.09 0.55
C PHE A 250 9.19 -21.20 0.64
N PRO A 251 9.47 -20.36 -0.36
CA PRO A 251 10.62 -19.45 -0.32
C PRO A 251 10.31 -18.29 0.63
N VAL A 252 11.14 -18.10 1.64
CA VAL A 252 11.03 -16.98 2.57
C VAL A 252 11.84 -15.81 2.01
N ASP A 253 11.26 -14.60 2.06
CA ASP A 253 11.97 -13.37 1.70
C ASP A 253 13.26 -13.22 2.51
N GLN A 254 14.32 -12.72 1.87
CA GLN A 254 15.63 -12.59 2.51
C GLN A 254 15.60 -11.64 3.72
N ASP A 255 14.95 -10.49 3.57
CA ASP A 255 14.86 -9.49 4.64
C ASP A 255 13.98 -9.98 5.81
N LEU A 256 12.97 -10.79 5.53
CA LEU A 256 12.19 -11.47 6.57
C LEU A 256 13.01 -12.56 7.25
N TYR A 257 13.70 -13.40 6.47
CA TYR A 257 14.52 -14.51 7.02
C TYR A 257 15.56 -14.05 8.04
N VAL A 258 16.17 -12.88 7.82
CA VAL A 258 17.17 -12.28 8.74
C VAL A 258 16.56 -11.32 9.76
N SER A 259 15.24 -11.17 9.77
CA SER A 259 14.56 -10.24 10.69
C SER A 259 14.58 -10.76 12.14
N PRO A 260 14.52 -9.84 13.13
CA PRO A 260 14.44 -10.23 14.54
C PRO A 260 13.22 -11.10 14.86
N THR A 261 12.12 -10.93 14.16
CA THR A 261 10.89 -11.71 14.35
C THR A 261 11.04 -13.16 13.88
N PHE A 262 11.83 -13.40 12.84
CA PHE A 262 11.99 -14.73 12.24
C PHE A 262 13.09 -15.55 12.92
N GLN A 263 14.14 -14.92 13.41
CA GLN A 263 15.27 -15.53 14.10
C GLN A 263 14.89 -15.98 15.53
#